data_0214717734a3640210f2507e70c27629
#
_entry.id   0214717734a3640210f2507e70c27629
#
_cell.length_a   1.000
_cell.length_b   1.000
_cell.length_c   1.000
_cell.angle_alpha   90.00
_cell.angle_beta   90.00
_cell.angle_gamma   90.00
#
_symmetry.space_group_name_H-M   'P 1'
#
loop_
_entity.id
_entity.type
_entity.pdbx_description
1 polymer ?
#
loop_
_entity_poly.entity_id
_entity_poly.type
_entity_poly.pdbx_seq_one_letter_code
_entity_poly.pdbx_strand_id
1 'polypeptide(L)'
;MLSDKYSSGKKHGRTFTIIFCSFFLAFILLLFTPSLISEEEIDTGWDQAPISTDNDLNDVLALNSTSAFAIGENGKIYHTVNSGVNWSEQDSGVIQDLNAIEFNGQAIVVGDSGTVLINDGDSWIGNSIEGAGNLYDLSVPHFESLADSVIFVSGTGGEIWKWSDNTWDDLSNFTGTTNDIYAIDFVNENEGFAVGADGLIIATIDGGLSWEIRDSPEEFRGFSFYDVTIFGYKGPSDDEASPVSVLIVGENGTVIQSSGTGPTA
;
A
#
# COMPACT_ATOMS: atom_id res chain seq x y z
N MET A 1 -4.82 -14.96 -26.62
CA MET A 1 -6.01 -14.31 -27.14
C MET A 1 -7.21 -14.85 -26.40
N LEU A 2 -7.59 -14.20 -25.31
CA LEU A 2 -8.91 -14.21 -24.68
C LEU A 2 -8.78 -13.39 -23.39
N SER A 3 -9.23 -12.14 -23.50
CA SER A 3 -9.37 -11.20 -22.40
C SER A 3 -10.69 -11.52 -21.72
N ASP A 4 -10.69 -11.88 -20.46
CA ASP A 4 -11.91 -11.92 -19.66
C ASP A 4 -11.95 -10.72 -18.71
N LYS A 5 -12.67 -9.71 -19.16
CA LYS A 5 -13.16 -8.61 -18.34
C LYS A 5 -14.20 -9.14 -17.35
N TYR A 6 -13.97 -8.96 -16.08
CA TYR A 6 -15.01 -9.10 -15.07
C TYR A 6 -16.07 -8.01 -15.30
N SER A 7 -17.22 -8.42 -15.83
CA SER A 7 -18.40 -7.58 -16.01
C SER A 7 -19.39 -7.87 -14.89
N SER A 8 -19.71 -6.84 -14.11
CA SER A 8 -20.82 -6.79 -13.16
C SER A 8 -22.13 -7.25 -13.82
N GLY A 9 -22.64 -8.42 -13.42
CA GLY A 9 -23.85 -9.02 -13.95
C GLY A 9 -25.12 -8.40 -13.37
N LYS A 10 -25.77 -7.54 -14.12
CA LYS A 10 -27.20 -7.19 -13.88
C LYS A 10 -28.05 -8.43 -14.04
N LYS A 11 -28.70 -8.88 -12.98
CA LYS A 11 -29.73 -9.93 -13.03
C LYS A 11 -30.95 -9.46 -13.81
N HIS A 12 -31.20 -10.06 -14.97
CA HIS A 12 -32.44 -9.93 -15.70
C HIS A 12 -33.46 -10.92 -15.12
N GLY A 13 -34.56 -10.39 -14.60
CA GLY A 13 -35.70 -11.18 -14.20
C GLY A 13 -36.33 -11.86 -15.42
N ARG A 14 -36.45 -13.18 -15.41
CA ARG A 14 -37.21 -13.94 -16.39
C ARG A 14 -38.69 -13.94 -15.97
N THR A 15 -39.51 -13.23 -16.74
CA THR A 15 -40.95 -13.30 -16.66
C THR A 15 -41.40 -14.61 -17.32
N PHE A 16 -41.95 -15.55 -16.55
CA PHE A 16 -42.64 -16.71 -17.08
C PHE A 16 -44.11 -16.35 -17.34
N THR A 17 -44.47 -16.34 -18.60
CA THR A 17 -45.89 -16.25 -19.01
C THR A 17 -46.52 -17.65 -18.92
N ILE A 18 -47.41 -17.83 -17.95
CA ILE A 18 -48.24 -19.06 -17.86
C ILE A 18 -49.51 -18.83 -18.65
N ILE A 19 -49.67 -19.63 -19.70
CA ILE A 19 -50.94 -19.71 -20.48
C ILE A 19 -51.94 -20.55 -19.69
N PHE A 20 -53.04 -19.92 -19.29
CA PHE A 20 -54.15 -20.61 -18.66
C PHE A 20 -54.88 -21.48 -19.68
N CYS A 21 -54.85 -22.78 -19.45
CA CYS A 21 -55.88 -23.69 -20.05
C CYS A 21 -56.88 -24.03 -18.95
N SER A 22 -58.10 -23.57 -19.15
CA SER A 22 -59.23 -23.74 -18.28
C SER A 22 -59.78 -25.19 -18.43
N PHE A 23 -59.89 -25.96 -17.32
CA PHE A 23 -61.07 -26.80 -17.03
C PHE A 23 -60.86 -27.58 -15.70
N PHE A 24 -61.81 -27.29 -14.75
CA PHE A 24 -62.37 -28.13 -13.70
C PHE A 24 -61.45 -28.91 -12.71
N LEU A 25 -61.37 -28.60 -11.47
CA LEU A 25 -62.08 -29.19 -10.33
C LEU A 25 -61.62 -28.56 -9.02
N ALA A 26 -62.57 -28.40 -8.14
CA ALA A 26 -62.45 -27.80 -6.84
C ALA A 26 -61.48 -28.54 -5.89
N PHE A 27 -61.01 -27.76 -4.90
CA PHE A 27 -60.45 -28.21 -3.62
C PHE A 27 -59.01 -28.77 -3.63
N ILE A 28 -58.07 -27.88 -3.38
CA ILE A 28 -57.17 -27.85 -2.24
C ILE A 28 -56.43 -26.50 -2.35
N LEU A 29 -56.88 -25.51 -1.59
CA LEU A 29 -56.13 -24.28 -1.35
C LEU A 29 -55.02 -24.62 -0.35
N LEU A 30 -53.99 -25.29 -0.80
CA LEU A 30 -52.74 -25.32 -0.10
C LEU A 30 -52.03 -23.99 -0.43
N LEU A 31 -52.04 -23.11 0.53
CA LEU A 31 -51.26 -21.91 0.56
C LEU A 31 -49.78 -22.30 0.41
N PHE A 32 -49.31 -22.43 -0.83
CA PHE A 32 -47.90 -22.24 -1.09
C PHE A 32 -47.64 -20.74 -0.95
N THR A 33 -47.40 -20.33 0.30
CA THR A 33 -46.59 -19.16 0.49
C THR A 33 -45.24 -19.49 -0.16
N PRO A 34 -44.77 -18.69 -1.15
CA PRO A 34 -43.39 -18.81 -1.51
C PRO A 34 -42.64 -18.54 -0.17
N SER A 35 -42.06 -19.56 0.40
CA SER A 35 -41.06 -19.34 1.40
C SER A 35 -40.06 -18.41 0.72
N LEU A 36 -40.02 -17.17 1.16
CA LEU A 36 -38.89 -16.30 0.97
C LEU A 36 -37.72 -17.10 1.55
N ILE A 37 -37.03 -17.82 0.67
CA ILE A 37 -35.69 -18.23 0.96
C ILE A 37 -34.97 -16.88 1.07
N SER A 38 -34.87 -16.35 2.28
CA SER A 38 -33.87 -15.34 2.54
C SER A 38 -32.58 -16.03 2.11
N GLU A 39 -31.96 -15.57 1.03
CA GLU A 39 -30.55 -15.84 0.83
C GLU A 39 -29.93 -15.43 2.16
N GLU A 40 -29.51 -16.39 2.98
CA GLU A 40 -28.64 -16.08 4.10
C GLU A 40 -27.44 -15.39 3.48
N GLU A 41 -27.36 -14.09 3.68
CA GLU A 41 -26.20 -13.32 3.34
C GLU A 41 -25.06 -13.97 4.12
N ILE A 42 -24.13 -14.61 3.40
CA ILE A 42 -22.97 -15.21 4.05
C ILE A 42 -22.23 -14.04 4.67
N ASP A 43 -22.30 -13.92 5.99
CA ASP A 43 -21.47 -12.99 6.74
C ASP A 43 -20.00 -13.39 6.49
N THR A 44 -19.33 -12.65 5.62
CA THR A 44 -17.93 -12.88 5.29
C THR A 44 -17.00 -12.33 6.35
N GLY A 45 -17.54 -11.60 7.36
CA GLY A 45 -16.74 -10.85 8.33
C GLY A 45 -16.06 -9.61 7.75
N TRP A 46 -16.41 -9.23 6.51
CA TRP A 46 -15.88 -8.05 5.81
C TRP A 46 -17.02 -7.15 5.37
N ASP A 47 -17.06 -5.94 5.88
CA ASP A 47 -18.01 -4.90 5.52
C ASP A 47 -17.28 -3.74 4.82
N GLN A 48 -17.99 -3.07 3.92
CA GLN A 48 -17.47 -1.86 3.31
C GLN A 48 -17.40 -0.74 4.34
N ALA A 49 -16.24 -0.10 4.48
CA ALA A 49 -16.08 1.09 5.30
C ALA A 49 -16.97 2.23 4.77
N PRO A 50 -17.60 3.03 5.65
CA PRO A 50 -18.54 4.08 5.25
C PRO A 50 -17.78 5.35 4.77
N ILE A 51 -16.86 5.19 3.82
CA ILE A 51 -16.21 6.28 3.08
C ILE A 51 -16.98 6.46 1.78
N SER A 52 -17.45 7.69 1.53
CA SER A 52 -18.13 8.04 0.29
C SER A 52 -17.18 8.85 -0.58
N THR A 53 -16.53 8.17 -1.52
CA THR A 53 -15.63 8.78 -2.50
C THR A 53 -15.70 8.02 -3.82
N ASP A 54 -15.45 8.73 -4.93
CA ASP A 54 -15.25 8.15 -6.27
C ASP A 54 -13.75 8.03 -6.62
N ASN A 55 -12.86 8.49 -5.70
CA ASN A 55 -11.41 8.40 -5.88
C ASN A 55 -10.90 7.05 -5.36
N ASP A 56 -9.87 6.52 -6.00
CA ASP A 56 -9.17 5.36 -5.50
C ASP A 56 -8.40 5.71 -4.22
N LEU A 57 -8.39 4.78 -3.28
CA LEU A 57 -7.57 4.89 -2.06
C LEU A 57 -6.36 3.98 -2.24
N ASN A 58 -5.18 4.54 -2.03
CA ASN A 58 -3.92 3.90 -2.37
C ASN A 58 -3.26 3.21 -1.16
N ASP A 59 -3.46 3.79 0.04
CA ASP A 59 -2.83 3.24 1.24
C ASP A 59 -3.63 3.53 2.51
N VAL A 60 -3.36 2.74 3.58
CA VAL A 60 -4.05 2.82 4.87
C VAL A 60 -3.08 2.61 6.02
N LEU A 61 -3.15 3.49 7.02
CA LEU A 61 -2.33 3.42 8.22
C LEU A 61 -3.19 3.33 9.48
N ALA A 62 -3.02 2.27 10.26
CA ALA A 62 -3.63 2.16 11.57
C ALA A 62 -2.70 2.70 12.66
N LEU A 63 -3.11 3.75 13.35
CA LEU A 63 -2.35 4.32 14.47
C LEU A 63 -2.54 3.52 15.77
N ASN A 64 -3.75 3.01 15.98
CA ASN A 64 -4.13 2.19 17.12
C ASN A 64 -5.46 1.47 16.84
N SER A 65 -6.03 0.81 17.84
CA SER A 65 -7.29 0.05 17.69
C SER A 65 -8.51 0.89 17.30
N THR A 66 -8.47 2.22 17.40
CA THR A 66 -9.61 3.09 17.11
C THR A 66 -9.33 4.13 16.03
N SER A 67 -8.06 4.43 15.77
CA SER A 67 -7.65 5.52 14.86
C SER A 67 -6.86 4.99 13.68
N ALA A 68 -7.26 5.39 12.46
CA ALA A 68 -6.61 5.05 11.22
C ALA A 68 -6.79 6.15 10.17
N PHE A 69 -5.84 6.26 9.27
CA PHE A 69 -5.93 7.09 8.07
C PHE A 69 -6.07 6.20 6.82
N ALA A 70 -6.76 6.72 5.79
CA ALA A 70 -6.74 6.19 4.43
C ALA A 70 -6.48 7.36 3.48
N ILE A 71 -5.60 7.15 2.51
CA ILE A 71 -5.15 8.18 1.58
C ILE A 71 -5.34 7.73 0.13
N GLY A 72 -5.40 8.67 -0.83
CA GLY A 72 -5.54 8.30 -2.23
C GLY A 72 -5.50 9.47 -3.20
N GLU A 73 -6.14 9.25 -4.34
CA GLU A 73 -6.17 10.19 -5.45
C GLU A 73 -6.69 11.58 -5.07
N ASN A 74 -6.24 12.59 -5.84
CA ASN A 74 -6.69 13.98 -5.70
C ASN A 74 -6.50 14.57 -4.30
N GLY A 75 -5.45 14.16 -3.60
CA GLY A 75 -5.10 14.64 -2.26
C GLY A 75 -6.06 14.18 -1.15
N LYS A 76 -6.83 13.12 -1.38
CA LYS A 76 -7.81 12.65 -0.41
C LYS A 76 -7.16 12.00 0.79
N ILE A 77 -7.56 12.46 1.99
CA ILE A 77 -7.21 11.88 3.28
C ILE A 77 -8.50 11.69 4.09
N TYR A 78 -8.72 10.49 4.56
CA TYR A 78 -9.82 10.14 5.46
C TYR A 78 -9.27 9.67 6.79
N HIS A 79 -9.91 10.07 7.89
CA HIS A 79 -9.53 9.71 9.25
C HIS A 79 -10.71 9.12 10.02
N THR A 80 -10.47 8.03 10.71
CA THR A 80 -11.38 7.47 11.71
C THR A 80 -10.77 7.55 13.10
N VAL A 81 -11.62 7.74 14.12
CA VAL A 81 -11.24 7.69 15.54
C VAL A 81 -12.11 6.70 16.33
N ASN A 82 -12.87 5.87 15.62
CA ASN A 82 -13.83 4.93 16.22
C ASN A 82 -13.84 3.58 15.51
N SER A 83 -12.66 3.05 15.20
CA SER A 83 -12.45 1.73 14.59
C SER A 83 -13.14 1.56 13.23
N GLY A 84 -13.18 2.63 12.41
CA GLY A 84 -13.77 2.59 11.08
C GLY A 84 -15.29 2.74 11.03
N VAL A 85 -15.97 2.93 12.18
CA VAL A 85 -17.44 3.14 12.22
C VAL A 85 -17.85 4.41 11.48
N ASN A 86 -17.04 5.47 11.58
CA ASN A 86 -17.20 6.69 10.79
C ASN A 86 -15.83 7.18 10.33
N TRP A 87 -15.82 7.79 9.15
CA TRP A 87 -14.67 8.44 8.56
C TRP A 87 -14.96 9.89 8.23
N SER A 88 -14.01 10.76 8.46
CA SER A 88 -14.09 12.18 8.11
C SER A 88 -12.97 12.53 7.12
N GLU A 89 -13.33 13.22 6.05
CA GLU A 89 -12.34 13.77 5.13
C GLU A 89 -11.56 14.89 5.83
N GLN A 90 -10.25 14.91 5.63
CA GLN A 90 -9.35 15.97 6.09
C GLN A 90 -8.82 16.74 4.90
N ASP A 91 -8.60 18.04 5.09
CA ASP A 91 -7.98 18.89 4.08
C ASP A 91 -6.48 18.66 4.06
N SER A 92 -5.98 18.08 2.98
CA SER A 92 -4.55 17.85 2.76
C SER A 92 -3.82 19.10 2.27
N GLY A 93 -4.54 20.08 1.73
CA GLY A 93 -3.98 21.28 1.08
C GLY A 93 -3.39 21.03 -0.31
N VAL A 94 -3.51 19.80 -0.86
CA VAL A 94 -2.95 19.41 -2.17
C VAL A 94 -4.01 18.72 -3.04
N ILE A 95 -3.70 18.61 -4.34
CA ILE A 95 -4.55 17.91 -5.33
C ILE A 95 -3.80 16.76 -6.01
N GLN A 96 -2.55 16.54 -5.64
CA GLN A 96 -1.72 15.43 -6.12
C GLN A 96 -2.20 14.12 -5.52
N ASP A 97 -2.00 13.02 -6.26
CA ASP A 97 -2.27 11.70 -5.73
C ASP A 97 -1.31 11.38 -4.58
N LEU A 98 -1.88 10.82 -3.52
CA LEU A 98 -1.14 10.40 -2.34
C LEU A 98 -0.95 8.89 -2.41
N ASN A 99 0.30 8.42 -2.35
CA ASN A 99 0.65 7.06 -2.71
C ASN A 99 0.95 6.17 -1.51
N ALA A 100 1.64 6.68 -0.49
CA ALA A 100 2.00 5.90 0.69
C ALA A 100 1.93 6.74 1.97
N ILE A 101 1.66 6.08 3.10
CA ILE A 101 1.55 6.69 4.44
C ILE A 101 2.22 5.83 5.49
N GLU A 102 3.09 6.43 6.31
CA GLU A 102 3.72 5.79 7.47
C GLU A 102 3.64 6.64 8.73
N PHE A 103 3.99 6.04 9.88
CA PHE A 103 3.93 6.67 11.20
C PHE A 103 5.22 6.52 11.97
N ASN A 104 5.78 7.67 12.35
CA ASN A 104 6.89 7.73 13.30
C ASN A 104 6.64 8.84 14.35
N GLY A 105 5.61 8.62 15.18
CA GLY A 105 5.13 9.64 16.10
C GLY A 105 4.28 10.73 15.43
N GLN A 106 4.45 10.96 14.13
CA GLN A 106 3.58 11.73 13.24
C GLN A 106 3.26 10.89 12.01
N ALA A 107 2.09 11.06 11.41
CA ALA A 107 1.80 10.44 10.13
C ALA A 107 2.48 11.25 9.02
N ILE A 108 3.14 10.54 8.11
CA ILE A 108 3.89 11.09 6.99
C ILE A 108 3.30 10.49 5.72
N VAL A 109 2.99 11.33 4.74
CA VAL A 109 2.41 10.92 3.44
C VAL A 109 3.33 11.39 2.34
N VAL A 110 3.51 10.53 1.34
CA VAL A 110 4.19 10.87 0.09
C VAL A 110 3.27 10.68 -1.11
N GLY A 111 3.55 11.38 -2.21
CA GLY A 111 2.71 11.33 -3.40
C GLY A 111 3.36 11.95 -4.62
N ASP A 112 2.52 12.19 -5.62
CA ASP A 112 2.95 12.69 -6.92
C ASP A 112 3.61 14.08 -6.85
N SER A 113 4.53 14.32 -7.81
CA SER A 113 5.23 15.62 -7.97
C SER A 113 5.97 16.06 -6.69
N GLY A 114 6.66 15.14 -6.04
CA GLY A 114 7.46 15.41 -4.84
C GLY A 114 6.63 15.77 -3.61
N THR A 115 5.34 15.46 -3.61
CA THR A 115 4.45 15.76 -2.48
C THR A 115 4.89 15.01 -1.24
N VAL A 116 5.10 15.74 -0.15
CA VAL A 116 5.26 15.20 1.20
C VAL A 116 4.40 16.01 2.16
N LEU A 117 3.61 15.32 2.98
CA LEU A 117 2.77 15.93 4.01
C LEU A 117 3.09 15.29 5.36
N ILE A 118 3.12 16.11 6.41
CA ILE A 118 3.33 15.67 7.79
C ILE A 118 2.14 16.13 8.63
N ASN A 119 1.53 15.20 9.37
CA ASN A 119 0.45 15.52 10.29
C ASN A 119 1.02 15.98 11.64
N ASP A 120 0.70 17.19 12.05
CA ASP A 120 1.15 17.75 13.34
C ASP A 120 0.19 17.46 14.52
N GLY A 121 -0.87 16.68 14.24
CA GLY A 121 -1.96 16.34 15.16
C GLY A 121 -3.23 17.13 14.91
N ASP A 122 -3.13 18.32 14.34
CA ASP A 122 -4.27 19.21 14.03
C ASP A 122 -4.49 19.37 12.52
N SER A 123 -3.42 19.37 11.73
CA SER A 123 -3.43 19.63 10.28
C SER A 123 -2.32 18.89 9.54
N TRP A 124 -2.43 18.89 8.21
CA TRP A 124 -1.40 18.39 7.31
C TRP A 124 -0.53 19.53 6.83
N ILE A 125 0.78 19.45 7.08
CA ILE A 125 1.77 20.47 6.73
C ILE A 125 2.59 19.97 5.55
N GLY A 126 2.66 20.77 4.46
CA GLY A 126 3.47 20.48 3.30
C GLY A 126 4.97 20.57 3.61
N ASN A 127 5.70 19.53 3.24
CA ASN A 127 7.17 19.43 3.29
C ASN A 127 7.72 18.87 1.98
N SER A 128 7.11 19.27 0.85
CA SER A 128 7.36 18.71 -0.48
C SER A 128 8.81 18.90 -0.93
N ILE A 129 9.28 17.93 -1.73
CA ILE A 129 10.64 17.89 -2.26
C ILE A 129 10.65 18.61 -3.61
N GLU A 130 11.28 19.78 -3.70
CA GLU A 130 11.34 20.56 -4.93
C GLU A 130 12.17 19.81 -5.98
N GLY A 131 11.57 19.58 -7.16
CA GLY A 131 12.21 18.93 -8.29
C GLY A 131 12.12 17.40 -8.30
N ALA A 132 11.58 16.78 -7.26
CA ALA A 132 11.29 15.36 -7.28
C ALA A 132 10.12 15.01 -8.19
N GLY A 133 10.15 13.79 -8.74
CA GLY A 133 9.07 13.21 -9.52
C GLY A 133 7.93 12.66 -8.66
N ASN A 134 7.27 11.60 -9.12
CA ASN A 134 6.28 10.92 -8.31
C ASN A 134 6.98 10.05 -7.28
N LEU A 135 6.59 10.23 -6.03
CA LEU A 135 7.06 9.45 -4.89
C LEU A 135 6.07 8.32 -4.64
N TYR A 136 6.57 7.09 -4.57
CA TYR A 136 5.72 5.90 -4.52
C TYR A 136 5.62 5.30 -3.13
N ASP A 137 6.73 5.32 -2.37
CA ASP A 137 6.79 4.67 -1.08
C ASP A 137 7.75 5.40 -0.13
N LEU A 138 7.61 5.14 1.16
CA LEU A 138 8.50 5.67 2.19
C LEU A 138 8.80 4.61 3.25
N SER A 139 9.99 4.69 3.82
CA SER A 139 10.37 3.87 4.98
C SER A 139 10.89 4.75 6.10
N VAL A 140 10.38 4.53 7.29
CA VAL A 140 10.82 5.22 8.50
C VAL A 140 11.40 4.19 9.46
N PRO A 141 12.71 3.96 9.43
CA PRO A 141 13.36 3.04 10.36
C PRO A 141 13.02 3.41 11.81
N HIS A 142 12.66 2.41 12.60
CA HIS A 142 12.21 2.61 13.98
C HIS A 142 13.29 3.24 14.86
N PHE A 143 13.02 4.44 15.36
CA PHE A 143 13.84 5.15 16.35
C PHE A 143 13.05 5.53 17.59
N GLU A 144 13.77 5.69 18.71
CA GLU A 144 13.16 6.07 20.00
C GLU A 144 12.78 7.55 20.08
N SER A 145 13.14 8.40 19.09
CA SER A 145 12.91 9.86 19.11
C SER A 145 12.63 10.43 17.73
N LEU A 146 11.59 11.26 17.63
CA LEU A 146 11.25 12.04 16.42
C LEU A 146 12.33 13.02 15.98
N ALA A 147 13.13 13.54 16.92
CA ALA A 147 14.14 14.56 16.63
C ALA A 147 15.30 14.01 15.79
N ASP A 148 15.50 12.69 15.82
CA ASP A 148 16.58 11.99 15.12
C ASP A 148 16.02 11.09 14.01
N SER A 149 14.77 11.33 13.57
CA SER A 149 14.12 10.49 12.56
C SER A 149 14.76 10.64 11.20
N VAL A 150 15.11 9.53 10.61
CA VAL A 150 15.48 9.41 9.20
C VAL A 150 14.28 8.87 8.43
N ILE A 151 13.99 9.47 7.27
CA ILE A 151 12.95 9.01 6.36
C ILE A 151 13.61 8.76 5.02
N PHE A 152 13.35 7.61 4.43
CA PHE A 152 13.71 7.32 3.05
C PHE A 152 12.46 7.30 2.20
N VAL A 153 12.56 7.86 0.99
CA VAL A 153 11.44 7.92 0.03
C VAL A 153 11.96 7.47 -1.32
N SER A 154 11.17 6.63 -1.99
CA SER A 154 11.47 6.13 -3.34
C SER A 154 10.49 6.69 -4.37
N GLY A 155 10.92 6.76 -5.64
CA GLY A 155 10.10 7.35 -6.69
C GLY A 155 10.52 7.00 -8.12
N THR A 156 10.00 7.80 -9.04
CA THR A 156 10.25 7.70 -10.48
C THR A 156 11.72 7.83 -10.84
N GLY A 157 12.14 7.09 -11.87
CA GLY A 157 13.44 7.29 -12.51
C GLY A 157 14.64 6.95 -11.65
N GLY A 158 14.47 6.09 -10.64
CA GLY A 158 15.52 5.69 -9.70
C GLY A 158 15.72 6.67 -8.55
N GLU A 159 14.75 7.55 -8.32
CA GLU A 159 14.83 8.52 -7.22
C GLU A 159 14.78 7.85 -5.86
N ILE A 160 15.72 8.23 -5.01
CA ILE A 160 15.69 8.01 -3.57
C ILE A 160 16.08 9.31 -2.86
N TRP A 161 15.26 9.70 -1.92
CA TRP A 161 15.47 10.89 -1.08
C TRP A 161 15.57 10.49 0.38
N LYS A 162 16.43 11.18 1.12
CA LYS A 162 16.63 10.97 2.56
C LYS A 162 16.34 12.25 3.32
N TRP A 163 15.42 12.18 4.29
CA TRP A 163 15.23 13.22 5.28
C TRP A 163 16.13 12.96 6.48
N SER A 164 16.93 13.93 6.84
CA SER A 164 17.70 13.95 8.07
C SER A 164 18.04 15.41 8.42
N ASP A 165 18.23 15.72 9.69
CA ASP A 165 18.61 17.07 10.14
C ASP A 165 17.71 18.20 9.58
N ASN A 166 16.41 17.94 9.40
CA ASN A 166 15.39 18.84 8.83
C ASN A 166 15.65 19.25 7.36
N THR A 167 16.32 18.41 6.59
CA THR A 167 16.59 18.62 5.17
C THR A 167 16.38 17.35 4.37
N TRP A 168 16.04 17.53 3.07
CA TRP A 168 16.02 16.45 2.11
C TRP A 168 17.33 16.38 1.35
N ASP A 169 17.98 15.21 1.35
CA ASP A 169 19.16 14.90 0.56
C ASP A 169 18.78 14.03 -0.64
N ASP A 170 19.21 14.41 -1.84
CA ASP A 170 19.02 13.63 -3.07
C ASP A 170 20.08 12.52 -3.14
N LEU A 171 19.64 11.26 -3.02
CA LEU A 171 20.49 10.07 -3.14
C LEU A 171 20.34 9.35 -4.49
N SER A 172 19.56 9.89 -5.43
CA SER A 172 19.22 9.25 -6.71
C SER A 172 20.46 8.92 -7.56
N ASN A 173 21.50 9.74 -7.47
CA ASN A 173 22.77 9.49 -8.18
C ASN A 173 23.54 8.25 -7.69
N PHE A 174 23.18 7.71 -6.52
CA PHE A 174 23.87 6.58 -5.90
C PHE A 174 23.14 5.25 -6.16
N THR A 175 21.91 5.27 -6.66
CA THR A 175 21.11 4.06 -6.90
C THR A 175 21.63 3.20 -8.04
N GLY A 176 22.34 3.80 -9.00
CA GLY A 176 22.87 3.11 -10.17
C GLY A 176 21.82 2.67 -11.20
N THR A 177 20.58 3.15 -11.06
CA THR A 177 19.45 2.83 -11.92
C THR A 177 18.66 4.07 -12.33
N THR A 178 17.90 3.95 -13.41
CA THR A 178 16.88 4.92 -13.83
C THR A 178 15.49 4.27 -13.90
N ASN A 179 15.36 3.05 -13.42
CA ASN A 179 14.07 2.39 -13.31
C ASN A 179 13.30 2.97 -12.12
N ASP A 180 11.97 3.03 -12.25
CA ASP A 180 11.11 3.41 -11.16
C ASP A 180 11.30 2.48 -9.96
N ILE A 181 11.40 3.05 -8.75
CA ILE A 181 11.53 2.33 -7.50
C ILE A 181 10.18 2.42 -6.80
N TYR A 182 9.45 1.30 -6.78
CA TYR A 182 8.06 1.26 -6.30
C TYR A 182 7.95 1.05 -4.80
N ALA A 183 8.94 0.41 -4.18
CA ALA A 183 8.92 0.19 -2.73
C ALA A 183 10.33 0.24 -2.13
N ILE A 184 10.39 0.66 -0.87
CA ILE A 184 11.63 0.81 -0.10
C ILE A 184 11.38 0.42 1.36
N ASP A 185 12.26 -0.40 1.94
CA ASP A 185 12.20 -0.75 3.35
C ASP A 185 13.59 -0.75 3.99
N PHE A 186 13.70 -0.15 5.18
CA PHE A 186 14.92 -0.04 5.96
C PHE A 186 14.74 -0.63 7.35
N VAL A 187 15.64 -1.53 7.75
CA VAL A 187 15.63 -2.08 9.12
C VAL A 187 16.24 -1.11 10.13
N ASN A 188 17.14 -0.23 9.67
CA ASN A 188 17.79 0.83 10.44
C ASN A 188 18.26 1.93 9.48
N GLU A 189 18.89 2.99 10.01
CA GLU A 189 19.37 4.12 9.22
C GLU A 189 20.41 3.80 8.14
N ASN A 190 21.00 2.60 8.17
CA ASN A 190 22.09 2.20 7.28
C ASN A 190 21.69 1.08 6.31
N GLU A 191 20.84 0.15 6.74
CA GLU A 191 20.56 -1.09 6.01
C GLU A 191 19.14 -1.09 5.46
N GLY A 192 19.02 -1.22 4.13
CA GLY A 192 17.73 -1.23 3.45
C GLY A 192 17.74 -1.93 2.09
N PHE A 193 16.54 -2.18 1.60
CA PHE A 193 16.27 -2.70 0.27
C PHE A 193 15.29 -1.79 -0.45
N ALA A 194 15.42 -1.72 -1.77
CA ALA A 194 14.42 -1.10 -2.63
C ALA A 194 14.19 -1.96 -3.87
N VAL A 195 12.95 -1.96 -4.36
CA VAL A 195 12.52 -2.78 -5.50
C VAL A 195 11.69 -1.94 -6.46
N GLY A 196 11.61 -2.39 -7.72
CA GLY A 196 10.88 -1.62 -8.71
C GLY A 196 10.71 -2.28 -10.06
N ALA A 197 10.69 -1.47 -11.10
CA ALA A 197 10.47 -1.88 -12.48
C ALA A 197 11.57 -2.82 -12.99
N ASP A 198 11.21 -3.67 -13.95
CA ASP A 198 12.13 -4.55 -14.69
C ASP A 198 12.96 -5.49 -13.82
N GLY A 199 12.39 -5.98 -12.72
CA GLY A 199 13.05 -6.92 -11.81
C GLY A 199 14.12 -6.26 -10.93
N LEU A 200 14.05 -4.94 -10.75
CA LEU A 200 15.00 -4.20 -9.93
C LEU A 200 14.94 -4.64 -8.48
N ILE A 201 16.09 -5.03 -7.95
CA ILE A 201 16.34 -5.22 -6.51
C ILE A 201 17.67 -4.54 -6.21
N ILE A 202 17.69 -3.59 -5.30
CA ILE A 202 18.91 -2.93 -4.81
C ILE A 202 18.96 -2.96 -3.30
N ALA A 203 20.16 -3.00 -2.75
CA ALA A 203 20.40 -3.04 -1.31
C ALA A 203 21.51 -2.06 -0.91
N THR A 204 21.38 -1.47 0.27
CA THR A 204 22.37 -0.57 0.87
C THR A 204 22.73 -1.03 2.30
N ILE A 205 23.95 -0.68 2.74
CA ILE A 205 24.43 -0.88 4.11
C ILE A 205 25.05 0.40 4.70
N ASP A 206 24.91 1.52 4.00
CA ASP A 206 25.53 2.80 4.35
C ASP A 206 24.54 3.97 4.28
N GLY A 207 23.23 3.66 4.45
CA GLY A 207 22.19 4.68 4.50
C GLY A 207 21.89 5.30 3.15
N GLY A 208 22.06 4.53 2.07
CA GLY A 208 21.77 4.96 0.69
C GLY A 208 22.91 5.72 0.03
N LEU A 209 24.08 5.84 0.64
CA LEU A 209 25.25 6.46 0.02
C LEU A 209 25.88 5.59 -1.07
N SER A 210 25.59 4.29 -1.04
CA SER A 210 25.82 3.37 -2.16
C SER A 210 24.75 2.27 -2.19
N TRP A 211 24.45 1.78 -3.37
CA TRP A 211 23.48 0.70 -3.59
C TRP A 211 24.10 -0.39 -4.45
N GLU A 212 23.87 -1.63 -4.06
CA GLU A 212 24.30 -2.80 -4.80
C GLU A 212 23.08 -3.44 -5.48
N ILE A 213 23.16 -3.61 -6.82
CA ILE A 213 22.12 -4.32 -7.57
C ILE A 213 22.22 -5.80 -7.23
N ARG A 214 21.09 -6.38 -6.82
CA ARG A 214 20.93 -7.80 -6.56
C ARG A 214 20.30 -8.49 -7.76
N ASP A 215 20.81 -9.66 -8.13
CA ASP A 215 20.22 -10.45 -9.21
C ASP A 215 18.85 -11.00 -8.78
N SER A 216 17.81 -10.61 -9.50
CA SER A 216 16.53 -11.32 -9.40
C SER A 216 16.65 -12.71 -10.05
N PRO A 217 15.90 -13.74 -9.58
CA PRO A 217 15.84 -15.02 -10.24
C PRO A 217 15.48 -14.86 -11.73
N GLU A 218 16.09 -15.68 -12.59
CA GLU A 218 16.01 -15.51 -14.06
C GLU A 218 14.57 -15.48 -14.58
N GLU A 219 13.68 -16.25 -13.95
CA GLU A 219 12.26 -16.33 -14.28
C GLU A 219 11.47 -15.05 -14.00
N PHE A 220 11.99 -14.14 -13.16
CA PHE A 220 11.34 -12.88 -12.78
C PHE A 220 12.02 -11.64 -13.36
N ARG A 221 13.04 -11.82 -14.20
CA ARG A 221 13.68 -10.71 -14.93
C ARG A 221 12.66 -10.03 -15.84
N GLY A 222 12.52 -8.71 -15.69
CA GLY A 222 11.55 -7.90 -16.42
C GLY A 222 10.15 -7.87 -15.81
N PHE A 223 9.94 -8.49 -14.64
CA PHE A 223 8.71 -8.28 -13.86
C PHE A 223 8.88 -7.07 -12.95
N SER A 224 7.82 -6.31 -12.77
CA SER A 224 7.82 -5.26 -11.76
C SER A 224 7.60 -5.85 -10.37
N PHE A 225 8.37 -5.37 -9.39
CA PHE A 225 8.18 -5.67 -7.99
C PHE A 225 7.52 -4.47 -7.31
N TYR A 226 6.43 -4.71 -6.59
CA TYR A 226 5.56 -3.66 -6.08
C TYR A 226 5.71 -3.37 -4.61
N ASP A 227 6.24 -4.34 -3.85
CA ASP A 227 6.42 -4.17 -2.42
C ASP A 227 7.58 -5.03 -1.91
N VAL A 228 8.24 -4.56 -0.86
CA VAL A 228 9.35 -5.23 -0.18
C VAL A 228 9.19 -5.06 1.33
N THR A 229 9.42 -6.13 2.07
CA THR A 229 9.50 -6.04 3.52
C THR A 229 10.66 -6.84 4.07
N ILE A 230 11.29 -6.30 5.12
CA ILE A 230 12.42 -6.89 5.80
C ILE A 230 11.94 -7.39 7.16
N PHE A 231 12.20 -8.66 7.48
CA PHE A 231 11.79 -9.25 8.76
C PHE A 231 12.90 -10.09 9.38
N GLY A 232 12.78 -10.35 10.68
CA GLY A 232 13.77 -11.12 11.44
C GLY A 232 14.94 -10.30 11.98
N TYR A 233 14.86 -8.94 11.92
CA TYR A 233 15.84 -8.08 12.56
C TYR A 233 15.80 -8.27 14.07
N LYS A 234 16.98 -8.52 14.66
CA LYS A 234 17.21 -8.41 16.10
C LYS A 234 17.96 -7.11 16.36
N GLY A 235 17.50 -6.38 17.36
CA GLY A 235 18.09 -5.09 17.74
C GLY A 235 19.58 -5.17 18.10
N PRO A 236 20.21 -4.02 18.30
CA PRO A 236 21.67 -3.92 18.54
C PRO A 236 22.20 -4.65 19.79
N SER A 237 21.32 -5.21 20.63
CA SER A 237 21.66 -5.97 21.83
C SER A 237 21.84 -7.48 21.61
N ASP A 238 21.58 -7.99 20.42
CA ASP A 238 21.68 -9.42 20.14
C ASP A 238 23.02 -9.72 19.49
N ASP A 239 23.91 -10.39 20.23
CA ASP A 239 25.31 -10.70 19.89
C ASP A 239 25.53 -11.62 18.67
N GLU A 240 24.48 -12.01 17.97
CA GLU A 240 24.56 -12.79 16.72
C GLU A 240 23.86 -12.03 15.58
N ALA A 241 24.58 -11.80 14.49
CA ALA A 241 24.03 -11.35 13.23
C ALA A 241 22.91 -12.34 12.80
N SER A 242 21.69 -12.03 13.15
CA SER A 242 20.55 -12.84 12.68
C SER A 242 20.38 -12.56 11.18
N PRO A 243 20.17 -13.61 10.37
CA PRO A 243 19.91 -13.39 8.96
C PRO A 243 18.63 -12.55 8.84
N VAL A 244 18.76 -11.42 8.19
CA VAL A 244 17.61 -10.61 7.77
C VAL A 244 16.97 -11.34 6.60
N SER A 245 15.70 -11.63 6.70
CA SER A 245 14.93 -12.19 5.58
C SER A 245 14.19 -11.06 4.90
N VAL A 246 14.21 -11.08 3.56
CA VAL A 246 13.51 -10.11 2.72
C VAL A 246 12.42 -10.84 1.96
N LEU A 247 11.23 -10.28 1.92
CA LEU A 247 10.12 -10.74 1.11
C LEU A 247 9.76 -9.67 0.10
N ILE A 248 9.63 -10.06 -1.17
CA ILE A 248 9.28 -9.17 -2.28
C ILE A 248 8.06 -9.74 -2.96
N VAL A 249 7.09 -8.90 -3.31
CA VAL A 249 5.92 -9.26 -4.11
C VAL A 249 5.86 -8.43 -5.39
N GLY A 250 5.24 -8.99 -6.44
CA GLY A 250 5.23 -8.30 -7.74
C GLY A 250 4.26 -8.89 -8.75
N GLU A 251 4.50 -8.59 -10.01
CA GLU A 251 3.69 -9.01 -11.15
C GLU A 251 3.45 -10.52 -11.21
N ASN A 252 2.31 -10.89 -11.80
CA ASN A 252 1.92 -12.27 -12.08
C ASN A 252 1.89 -13.19 -10.84
N GLY A 253 1.64 -12.63 -9.65
CA GLY A 253 1.62 -13.37 -8.40
C GLY A 253 3.00 -13.77 -7.90
N THR A 254 4.04 -13.05 -8.33
CA THR A 254 5.41 -13.28 -7.86
C THR A 254 5.54 -13.01 -6.37
N VAL A 255 6.19 -13.95 -5.67
CA VAL A 255 6.66 -13.79 -4.30
C VAL A 255 8.09 -14.34 -4.24
N ILE A 256 9.04 -13.50 -3.87
CA ILE A 256 10.45 -13.87 -3.73
C ILE A 256 10.84 -13.71 -2.26
N GLN A 257 11.56 -14.67 -1.74
CA GLN A 257 12.13 -14.62 -0.40
C GLN A 257 13.64 -14.80 -0.48
N SER A 258 14.39 -13.91 0.18
CA SER A 258 15.82 -14.13 0.35
C SER A 258 16.06 -15.27 1.36
N SER A 259 17.01 -16.14 1.06
CA SER A 259 17.39 -17.27 1.92
C SER A 259 18.68 -17.04 2.68
N GLY A 260 19.08 -15.79 2.89
CA GLY A 260 20.42 -15.53 3.42
C GLY A 260 20.55 -14.23 4.19
N THR A 261 21.68 -14.03 4.69
CA THR A 261 22.20 -12.88 5.41
C THR A 261 21.86 -11.59 4.67
N GLY A 262 21.23 -10.65 5.34
CA GLY A 262 20.84 -9.31 4.93
C GLY A 262 21.58 -8.59 3.77
N PRO A 263 21.64 -7.27 3.73
CA PRO A 263 22.29 -6.51 2.64
C PRO A 263 23.74 -6.86 2.35
N THR A 264 24.41 -7.57 3.26
CA THR A 264 25.83 -7.93 3.17
C THR A 264 26.15 -9.27 2.50
N ALA A 265 25.15 -10.01 1.99
CA ALA A 265 25.35 -11.35 1.43
C ALA A 265 25.28 -11.41 -0.09
#